data_6bfeb4970c11b94234621f130f6ae528
#
_entry.id   6bfeb4970c11b94234621f130f6ae528
#
_cell.length_a   1.000
_cell.length_b   1.000
_cell.length_c   1.000
_cell.angle_alpha   90.00
_cell.angle_beta   90.00
_cell.angle_gamma   90.00
#
_symmetry.space_group_name_H-M   'P 1'
#
loop_
_entity.id
_entity.type
_entity.pdbx_description
1 polymer ?
#
loop_
_entity_poly.entity_id
_entity_poly.type
_entity_poly.pdbx_seq_one_letter_code
_entity_poly.pdbx_strand_id
1 'polypeptide(L)'
;MIREKIQYILLIAFVATWVGCADDAANAGASALLEEDNIQVKADTFAVASELNASAAISLTPDSFLLGECDTHFGTIKADILTQLACPVGFEYPYAETAEVDSICLYLYYTNWYGDGMAPMGITVYEMDKATLDYNTRYPSDTALSTFCSMADSTKIAAVSRVIVAAEPTDSIE
;
A
#
# COMPACT_ATOMS: atom_id res chain seq x y z
N MET A 1 10.95 -82.33 -3.85
CA MET A 1 9.49 -82.20 -4.13
C MET A 1 8.74 -81.37 -3.10
N ILE A 2 8.85 -81.58 -1.78
CA ILE A 2 8.10 -80.77 -0.77
C ILE A 2 8.64 -79.34 -0.68
N ARG A 3 9.95 -79.13 -0.72
CA ARG A 3 10.60 -77.83 -0.64
C ARG A 3 10.23 -76.90 -1.82
N GLU A 4 10.13 -77.44 -3.01
CA GLU A 4 9.71 -76.70 -4.22
C GLU A 4 8.25 -76.23 -4.13
N LYS A 5 7.36 -77.12 -3.65
CA LYS A 5 5.96 -76.75 -3.44
C LYS A 5 5.78 -75.69 -2.39
N ILE A 6 6.60 -75.69 -1.34
CA ILE A 6 6.58 -74.66 -0.30
C ILE A 6 7.04 -73.30 -0.90
N GLN A 7 8.05 -73.31 -1.76
CA GLN A 7 8.50 -72.07 -2.42
C GLN A 7 7.40 -71.45 -3.32
N TYR A 8 6.68 -72.26 -4.06
CA TYR A 8 5.57 -71.78 -4.87
C TYR A 8 4.41 -71.23 -4.02
N ILE A 9 4.11 -71.86 -2.90
CA ILE A 9 3.07 -71.36 -1.99
C ILE A 9 3.47 -70.02 -1.37
N LEU A 10 4.73 -69.88 -0.97
CA LEU A 10 5.25 -68.60 -0.45
C LEU A 10 5.24 -67.50 -1.48
N LEU A 11 5.58 -67.85 -2.76
CA LEU A 11 5.59 -66.89 -3.86
C LEU A 11 4.16 -66.43 -4.18
N ILE A 12 3.18 -67.33 -4.19
CA ILE A 12 1.77 -67.01 -4.39
C ILE A 12 1.22 -66.14 -3.24
N ALA A 13 1.59 -66.45 -1.99
CA ALA A 13 1.19 -65.65 -0.84
C ALA A 13 1.79 -64.21 -0.92
N PHE A 14 3.03 -64.09 -1.38
CA PHE A 14 3.67 -62.78 -1.55
C PHE A 14 3.03 -61.95 -2.64
N VAL A 15 2.63 -62.57 -3.77
CA VAL A 15 1.95 -61.89 -4.85
C VAL A 15 0.53 -61.46 -4.44
N ALA A 16 -0.14 -62.29 -3.63
CA ALA A 16 -1.49 -61.97 -3.14
C ALA A 16 -1.54 -60.75 -2.18
N THR A 17 -0.42 -60.42 -1.51
CA THR A 17 -0.33 -59.21 -0.68
C THR A 17 -0.23 -57.91 -1.48
N TRP A 18 0.02 -57.96 -2.77
CA TRP A 18 0.13 -56.75 -3.63
C TRP A 18 -1.18 -56.38 -4.32
N VAL A 19 -2.23 -57.18 -4.17
CA VAL A 19 -3.53 -56.94 -4.86
C VAL A 19 -4.57 -56.36 -3.86
N GLY A 20 -4.13 -55.75 -2.79
CA GLY A 20 -5.01 -55.25 -1.75
C GLY A 20 -5.01 -53.76 -1.59
N CYS A 21 -5.45 -53.03 -2.62
CA CYS A 21 -6.03 -51.69 -2.44
C CYS A 21 -6.95 -51.43 -3.65
N ALA A 22 -8.14 -51.96 -3.56
CA ALA A 22 -9.23 -51.44 -4.37
C ALA A 22 -9.92 -50.33 -3.54
N ASP A 23 -10.20 -49.22 -4.19
CA ASP A 23 -10.88 -48.05 -3.61
C ASP A 23 -12.29 -48.29 -3.08
N ASP A 24 -12.70 -49.57 -2.93
CA ASP A 24 -14.04 -49.91 -2.47
C ASP A 24 -14.22 -49.82 -0.93
N ALA A 25 -13.14 -49.59 -0.20
CA ALA A 25 -13.28 -49.41 1.27
C ALA A 25 -13.93 -48.06 1.63
N ALA A 26 -13.84 -47.06 0.74
CA ALA A 26 -14.52 -45.78 0.94
C ALA A 26 -16.04 -45.87 0.73
N ASN A 27 -16.51 -46.87 0.01
CA ASN A 27 -17.93 -47.12 -0.25
C ASN A 27 -18.57 -48.15 0.67
N ALA A 28 -17.78 -48.82 1.55
CA ALA A 28 -18.25 -49.86 2.48
C ALA A 28 -19.03 -49.23 3.66
N GLY A 29 -20.14 -48.65 3.41
CA GLY A 29 -21.03 -47.99 4.34
C GLY A 29 -21.99 -47.04 3.64
N ALA A 30 -21.66 -46.63 2.44
CA ALA A 30 -22.50 -45.72 1.66
C ALA A 30 -23.87 -46.38 1.30
N SER A 31 -23.90 -47.69 1.18
CA SER A 31 -25.15 -48.43 0.92
C SER A 31 -26.05 -48.61 2.15
N ALA A 32 -25.54 -48.24 3.36
CA ALA A 32 -26.31 -48.29 4.60
C ALA A 32 -26.96 -46.95 4.97
N LEU A 33 -26.63 -45.90 4.21
CA LEU A 33 -27.26 -44.57 4.37
C LEU A 33 -28.59 -44.56 3.62
N LEU A 34 -29.61 -43.99 4.25
CA LEU A 34 -30.86 -43.68 3.60
C LEU A 34 -30.60 -42.75 2.38
N GLU A 35 -31.34 -42.96 1.31
CA GLU A 35 -31.13 -42.18 0.06
C GLU A 35 -31.25 -40.66 0.27
N GLU A 36 -31.96 -40.25 1.33
CA GLU A 36 -32.09 -38.84 1.77
C GLU A 36 -30.82 -38.26 2.43
N ASP A 37 -29.94 -39.13 2.99
CA ASP A 37 -28.70 -38.69 3.65
C ASP A 37 -27.48 -38.78 2.73
N ASN A 38 -27.66 -39.10 1.47
CA ASN A 38 -26.59 -39.21 0.50
C ASN A 38 -26.20 -37.82 -0.03
N ILE A 39 -25.33 -37.15 0.69
CA ILE A 39 -24.76 -35.83 0.31
C ILE A 39 -23.82 -36.05 -0.88
N GLN A 40 -24.27 -35.70 -2.06
CA GLN A 40 -23.42 -35.70 -3.25
C GLN A 40 -22.62 -34.40 -3.31
N VAL A 41 -21.31 -34.50 -3.05
CA VAL A 41 -20.39 -33.38 -3.20
C VAL A 41 -19.86 -33.37 -4.63
N LYS A 42 -20.16 -32.32 -5.38
CA LYS A 42 -19.51 -32.03 -6.66
C LYS A 42 -18.39 -31.05 -6.46
N ALA A 43 -17.19 -31.41 -6.88
CA ALA A 43 -16.06 -30.48 -6.98
C ALA A 43 -15.92 -30.02 -8.44
N ASP A 44 -16.00 -28.72 -8.66
CA ASP A 44 -15.75 -28.10 -9.95
C ASP A 44 -14.53 -27.21 -9.88
N THR A 45 -13.73 -27.21 -10.93
CA THR A 45 -12.55 -26.36 -11.06
C THR A 45 -12.84 -25.28 -12.08
N PHE A 46 -12.72 -24.04 -11.63
CA PHE A 46 -12.91 -22.87 -12.49
C PHE A 46 -11.55 -22.25 -12.83
N ALA A 47 -11.34 -21.89 -14.09
CA ALA A 47 -10.22 -21.07 -14.49
C ALA A 47 -10.50 -19.62 -14.04
N VAL A 48 -9.63 -19.06 -13.22
CA VAL A 48 -9.69 -17.67 -12.79
C VAL A 48 -8.65 -16.89 -13.58
N ALA A 49 -9.11 -15.88 -14.32
CA ALA A 49 -8.24 -14.87 -14.92
C ALA A 49 -8.32 -13.61 -14.06
N SER A 50 -7.17 -13.06 -13.68
CA SER A 50 -7.09 -11.79 -12.99
C SER A 50 -6.37 -10.77 -13.87
N GLU A 51 -6.90 -9.57 -13.94
CA GLU A 51 -6.31 -8.45 -14.63
C GLU A 51 -6.10 -7.31 -13.64
N LEU A 52 -4.88 -6.76 -13.64
CA LEU A 52 -4.55 -5.60 -12.83
C LEU A 52 -4.73 -4.34 -13.68
N ASN A 53 -5.77 -3.59 -13.40
CA ASN A 53 -5.99 -2.30 -14.03
C ASN A 53 -5.42 -1.19 -13.14
N ALA A 54 -4.64 -0.27 -13.73
CA ALA A 54 -4.21 0.92 -13.04
C ALA A 54 -5.44 1.75 -12.63
N SER A 55 -5.48 2.18 -11.37
CA SER A 55 -6.52 3.10 -10.90
C SER A 55 -6.39 4.44 -11.62
N ALA A 56 -7.52 5.01 -12.00
CA ALA A 56 -7.53 6.39 -12.48
C ALA A 56 -7.07 7.35 -11.38
N ALA A 57 -6.43 8.43 -11.79
CA ALA A 57 -6.04 9.49 -10.88
C ALA A 57 -7.26 10.07 -10.13
N ILE A 58 -7.10 10.30 -8.84
CA ILE A 58 -8.18 10.77 -7.97
C ILE A 58 -8.00 12.27 -7.75
N SER A 59 -9.07 13.04 -7.95
CA SER A 59 -9.10 14.45 -7.60
C SER A 59 -9.82 14.63 -6.27
N LEU A 60 -9.07 14.95 -5.23
CA LEU A 60 -9.58 15.16 -3.87
C LEU A 60 -9.22 16.56 -3.39
N THR A 61 -10.06 17.11 -2.53
CA THR A 61 -9.75 18.29 -1.70
C THR A 61 -9.76 17.83 -0.24
N PRO A 62 -8.69 17.16 0.22
CA PRO A 62 -8.64 16.61 1.56
C PRO A 62 -8.44 17.70 2.60
N ASP A 63 -8.99 17.50 3.81
CA ASP A 63 -8.74 18.35 4.97
C ASP A 63 -7.35 18.09 5.59
N SER A 64 -6.72 16.98 5.21
CA SER A 64 -5.38 16.58 5.64
C SER A 64 -4.60 16.00 4.47
N PHE A 65 -3.29 16.21 4.48
CA PHE A 65 -2.39 15.79 3.41
C PHE A 65 -1.41 14.73 3.92
N LEU A 66 -1.02 13.84 3.02
CA LEU A 66 0.11 12.95 3.25
C LEU A 66 1.37 13.65 2.75
N LEU A 67 2.47 13.48 3.47
CA LEU A 67 3.78 13.96 3.07
C LEU A 67 4.82 12.90 3.39
N GLY A 68 5.65 12.55 2.41
CA GLY A 68 6.76 11.63 2.59
C GLY A 68 6.86 10.55 1.54
N GLU A 69 7.76 9.62 1.79
CA GLU A 69 8.02 8.47 0.93
C GLU A 69 8.11 7.21 1.80
N CYS A 70 7.44 6.15 1.38
CA CYS A 70 7.41 4.88 2.08
C CYS A 70 7.48 3.72 1.10
N ASP A 71 8.40 2.79 1.35
CA ASP A 71 8.49 1.54 0.62
C ASP A 71 7.55 0.50 1.23
N THR A 72 6.74 -0.10 0.39
CA THR A 72 5.80 -1.16 0.76
C THR A 72 6.07 -2.42 -0.06
N HIS A 73 5.45 -3.54 0.30
CA HIS A 73 5.49 -4.76 -0.51
C HIS A 73 4.89 -4.60 -1.91
N PHE A 74 4.10 -3.55 -2.13
CA PHE A 74 3.46 -3.26 -3.41
C PHE A 74 4.20 -2.20 -4.24
N GLY A 75 5.28 -1.63 -3.70
CA GLY A 75 6.09 -0.59 -4.31
C GLY A 75 6.26 0.64 -3.41
N THR A 76 6.90 1.67 -3.95
CA THR A 76 7.15 2.92 -3.25
C THR A 76 5.94 3.84 -3.40
N ILE A 77 5.45 4.33 -2.26
CA ILE A 77 4.41 5.37 -2.19
C ILE A 77 5.12 6.68 -1.90
N LYS A 78 4.89 7.68 -2.74
CA LYS A 78 5.41 9.04 -2.55
C LYS A 78 4.26 10.03 -2.52
N ALA A 79 4.30 10.95 -1.55
CA ALA A 79 3.32 11.99 -1.38
C ALA A 79 4.02 13.34 -1.15
N ASP A 80 3.67 14.30 -1.99
CA ASP A 80 4.15 15.67 -1.94
C ASP A 80 2.96 16.61 -1.79
N ILE A 81 3.16 17.78 -1.19
CA ILE A 81 2.12 18.77 -0.99
C ILE A 81 2.34 19.95 -1.93
N LEU A 82 1.33 20.26 -2.74
CA LEU A 82 1.24 21.50 -3.51
C LEU A 82 0.25 22.41 -2.81
N THR A 83 0.66 23.60 -2.43
CA THR A 83 -0.19 24.55 -1.73
C THR A 83 0.10 25.99 -2.16
N GLN A 84 -0.90 26.82 -2.04
CA GLN A 84 -0.81 28.25 -2.24
C GLN A 84 -1.19 28.97 -0.94
N LEU A 85 -0.33 29.82 -0.48
CA LEU A 85 -0.60 30.68 0.67
C LEU A 85 -1.36 31.93 0.21
N ALA A 86 -2.40 32.26 0.92
CA ALA A 86 -3.17 33.47 0.66
C ALA A 86 -3.23 34.34 1.92
N CYS A 87 -3.00 35.63 1.75
CA CYS A 87 -3.25 36.57 2.81
C CYS A 87 -4.76 36.87 2.94
N PRO A 88 -5.26 37.21 4.14
CA PRO A 88 -6.61 37.70 4.31
C PRO A 88 -6.89 38.90 3.40
N VAL A 89 -8.15 38.99 2.93
CA VAL A 89 -8.57 40.12 2.10
C VAL A 89 -8.38 41.44 2.87
N GLY A 90 -7.69 42.38 2.23
CA GLY A 90 -7.39 43.68 2.85
C GLY A 90 -6.23 43.66 3.86
N PHE A 91 -5.44 42.57 3.90
CA PHE A 91 -4.23 42.54 4.71
C PHE A 91 -3.17 43.48 4.11
N GLU A 92 -2.74 44.43 4.94
CA GLU A 92 -1.60 45.30 4.63
C GLU A 92 -0.50 44.99 5.63
N TYR A 93 0.73 44.82 5.11
CA TYR A 93 1.86 44.57 5.99
C TYR A 93 2.18 45.85 6.76
N PRO A 94 2.13 45.84 8.10
CA PRO A 94 2.39 47.03 8.89
C PRO A 94 3.84 47.50 8.68
N TYR A 95 3.99 48.79 8.43
CA TYR A 95 5.29 49.41 8.19
C TYR A 95 6.07 48.88 6.99
N ALA A 96 5.39 48.46 5.91
CA ALA A 96 6.01 47.85 4.71
C ALA A 96 7.18 48.64 4.10
N GLU A 97 7.19 49.94 4.29
CA GLU A 97 8.26 50.83 3.74
C GLU A 97 9.54 50.84 4.60
N THR A 98 9.45 50.44 5.86
CA THR A 98 10.54 50.59 6.83
C THR A 98 10.88 49.29 7.61
N ALA A 99 10.04 48.29 7.49
CA ALA A 99 10.25 47.00 8.16
C ALA A 99 11.16 46.09 7.33
N GLU A 100 12.13 45.48 7.99
CA GLU A 100 12.90 44.37 7.44
C GLU A 100 12.36 43.06 8.00
N VAL A 101 12.32 42.01 7.17
CA VAL A 101 11.92 40.68 7.60
C VAL A 101 13.14 39.93 8.10
N ASP A 102 13.19 39.62 9.38
CA ASP A 102 14.30 38.89 9.99
C ASP A 102 14.21 37.38 9.68
N SER A 103 13.02 36.82 9.73
CA SER A 103 12.81 35.39 9.51
C SER A 103 11.39 35.09 9.04
N ILE A 104 11.24 33.98 8.34
CA ILE A 104 9.96 33.42 7.94
C ILE A 104 9.93 31.96 8.38
N CYS A 105 8.89 31.56 9.09
CA CYS A 105 8.70 30.19 9.56
C CYS A 105 7.45 29.59 8.93
N LEU A 106 7.56 28.36 8.42
CA LEU A 106 6.44 27.56 7.98
C LEU A 106 6.23 26.43 8.99
N TYR A 107 5.06 26.42 9.63
CA TYR A 107 4.70 25.39 10.60
C TYR A 107 3.81 24.34 9.94
N LEU A 108 4.26 23.08 9.96
CA LEU A 108 3.49 21.94 9.49
C LEU A 108 3.00 21.15 10.68
N TYR A 109 1.69 21.18 10.92
CA TYR A 109 1.07 20.41 11.98
C TYR A 109 0.72 19.01 11.48
N TYR A 110 1.06 17.98 12.25
CA TYR A 110 0.75 16.61 11.93
C TYR A 110 -0.04 15.95 13.07
N THR A 111 -0.92 15.05 12.71
CA THR A 111 -1.78 14.33 13.66
C THR A 111 -1.39 12.88 13.81
N ASN A 112 -0.72 12.32 12.79
CA ASN A 112 -0.30 10.93 12.78
C ASN A 112 0.87 10.74 11.82
N TRP A 113 1.60 9.64 11.98
CA TRP A 113 2.70 9.25 11.12
C TRP A 113 2.73 7.73 10.93
N TYR A 114 3.37 7.28 9.86
CA TYR A 114 3.54 5.88 9.53
C TYR A 114 4.99 5.61 9.10
N GLY A 115 5.54 4.48 9.56
CA GLY A 115 6.89 4.04 9.19
C GLY A 115 7.81 3.87 10.39
N ASP A 116 9.12 3.93 10.16
CA ASP A 116 10.13 3.80 11.22
C ASP A 116 10.24 5.11 12.01
N GLY A 117 9.85 5.07 13.27
CA GLY A 117 9.91 6.22 14.19
C GLY A 117 11.31 6.72 14.54
N MET A 118 12.34 6.01 14.10
CA MET A 118 13.74 6.42 14.30
C MET A 118 14.37 6.98 13.03
N ALA A 119 13.72 6.80 11.88
CA ALA A 119 14.22 7.31 10.61
C ALA A 119 13.97 8.81 10.48
N PRO A 120 14.99 9.62 10.11
CA PRO A 120 14.79 11.03 9.86
C PRO A 120 14.01 11.23 8.56
N MET A 121 12.99 12.07 8.61
CA MET A 121 12.25 12.54 7.44
C MET A 121 12.87 13.82 6.92
N GLY A 122 13.26 13.84 5.64
CA GLY A 122 13.73 15.05 4.95
C GLY A 122 12.57 15.78 4.29
N ILE A 123 12.41 17.06 4.62
CA ILE A 123 11.41 17.93 3.99
C ILE A 123 12.13 19.05 3.27
N THR A 124 11.79 19.28 2.02
CA THR A 124 12.31 20.38 1.22
C THR A 124 11.16 21.21 0.66
N VAL A 125 11.24 22.50 0.83
CA VAL A 125 10.24 23.45 0.35
C VAL A 125 10.79 24.19 -0.86
N TYR A 126 10.02 24.21 -1.94
CA TYR A 126 10.35 24.91 -3.18
C TYR A 126 9.29 25.95 -3.52
N GLU A 127 9.70 27.04 -4.11
CA GLU A 127 8.81 28.00 -4.72
C GLU A 127 8.24 27.47 -6.05
N MET A 128 6.99 27.77 -6.33
CA MET A 128 6.39 27.49 -7.63
C MET A 128 6.82 28.58 -8.64
N ASP A 129 7.80 28.25 -9.47
CA ASP A 129 8.45 29.18 -10.42
C ASP A 129 7.90 29.09 -11.85
N LYS A 130 7.10 28.06 -12.14
CA LYS A 130 6.59 27.83 -13.51
C LYS A 130 5.12 28.17 -13.67
N ALA A 131 4.30 27.75 -12.73
CA ALA A 131 2.87 27.97 -12.75
C ALA A 131 2.34 28.09 -11.33
N THR A 132 1.24 28.80 -11.16
CA THR A 132 0.49 28.89 -9.90
C THR A 132 -0.71 27.96 -9.92
N LEU A 133 -1.16 27.54 -8.74
CA LEU A 133 -2.40 26.79 -8.60
C LEU A 133 -3.60 27.72 -8.88
N ASP A 134 -4.56 27.22 -9.62
CA ASP A 134 -5.85 27.89 -9.80
C ASP A 134 -6.84 27.37 -8.78
N TYR A 135 -7.41 28.26 -7.99
CA TYR A 135 -8.38 27.93 -6.93
C TYR A 135 -9.59 27.16 -7.45
N ASN A 136 -10.02 27.41 -8.69
CA ASN A 136 -11.20 26.77 -9.27
C ASN A 136 -10.88 25.43 -9.98
N THR A 137 -9.62 25.12 -10.14
CA THR A 137 -9.18 23.92 -10.84
C THR A 137 -8.91 22.78 -9.84
N ARG A 138 -9.46 21.61 -10.14
CA ARG A 138 -9.15 20.40 -9.37
C ARG A 138 -7.98 19.68 -10.01
N TYR A 139 -6.95 19.46 -9.23
CA TYR A 139 -5.74 18.78 -9.66
C TYR A 139 -5.83 17.30 -9.25
N PRO A 140 -5.62 16.36 -10.17
CA PRO A 140 -5.62 14.94 -9.85
C PRO A 140 -4.34 14.53 -9.08
N SER A 141 -4.39 13.39 -8.40
CA SER A 141 -3.32 12.89 -7.55
C SER A 141 -2.01 12.55 -8.29
N ASP A 142 -2.06 12.41 -9.60
CA ASP A 142 -0.91 12.16 -10.48
C ASP A 142 -0.34 13.45 -11.09
N THR A 143 -0.76 14.61 -10.62
CA THR A 143 -0.26 15.90 -11.11
C THR A 143 1.24 16.01 -10.85
N ALA A 144 2.02 16.16 -11.91
CA ALA A 144 3.47 16.24 -11.80
C ALA A 144 3.90 17.57 -11.15
N LEU A 145 4.69 17.52 -10.09
CA LEU A 145 5.29 18.69 -9.45
C LEU A 145 6.09 19.56 -10.42
N SER A 146 6.73 18.92 -11.40
CA SER A 146 7.51 19.60 -12.44
C SER A 146 6.72 20.57 -13.30
N THR A 147 5.38 20.51 -13.28
CA THR A 147 4.50 21.47 -13.94
C THR A 147 4.54 22.83 -13.23
N PHE A 148 4.69 22.83 -11.91
CA PHE A 148 4.61 24.03 -11.06
C PHE A 148 5.97 24.52 -10.62
N CYS A 149 6.94 23.61 -10.44
CA CYS A 149 8.24 23.93 -9.89
C CYS A 149 9.38 23.25 -10.67
N SER A 150 10.47 23.96 -10.89
CA SER A 150 11.70 23.41 -11.48
C SER A 150 12.45 22.49 -10.51
N MET A 151 12.16 22.58 -9.21
CA MET A 151 12.89 21.91 -8.12
C MET A 151 14.41 22.17 -8.18
N ALA A 152 14.80 23.32 -8.69
CA ALA A 152 16.19 23.75 -8.75
C ALA A 152 16.63 24.34 -7.39
N ASP A 153 17.94 24.35 -7.14
CA ASP A 153 18.47 24.96 -5.91
C ASP A 153 18.11 26.46 -5.80
N SER A 154 17.92 27.15 -6.94
CA SER A 154 17.47 28.53 -6.97
C SER A 154 16.04 28.77 -6.51
N THR A 155 15.20 27.74 -6.55
CA THR A 155 13.79 27.80 -6.09
C THR A 155 13.60 27.15 -4.72
N LYS A 156 14.67 26.64 -4.14
CA LYS A 156 14.66 26.02 -2.83
C LYS A 156 14.60 27.07 -1.73
N ILE A 157 13.49 27.14 -1.02
CA ILE A 157 13.26 28.08 0.07
C ILE A 157 13.88 27.56 1.37
N ALA A 158 13.60 26.29 1.72
CA ALA A 158 14.06 25.66 2.94
C ALA A 158 14.28 24.16 2.79
N ALA A 159 15.13 23.61 3.65
CA ALA A 159 15.26 22.15 3.81
C ALA A 159 15.52 21.85 5.29
N VAL A 160 14.81 20.86 5.80
CA VAL A 160 14.94 20.37 7.17
C VAL A 160 14.94 18.85 7.17
N SER A 161 15.64 18.26 8.13
CA SER A 161 15.59 16.81 8.39
C SER A 161 15.27 16.62 9.87
N ARG A 162 14.18 15.93 10.15
CA ARG A 162 13.68 15.69 11.50
C ARG A 162 13.27 14.24 11.69
N VAL A 163 13.48 13.72 12.87
CA VAL A 163 12.89 12.46 13.32
C VAL A 163 11.48 12.79 13.82
N ILE A 164 10.49 12.17 13.17
CA ILE A 164 9.09 12.31 13.59
C ILE A 164 8.84 11.29 14.70
N VAL A 165 8.72 11.75 15.92
CA VAL A 165 8.32 10.92 17.07
C VAL A 165 6.80 10.93 17.18
N ALA A 166 6.23 9.84 17.75
CA ALA A 166 4.81 9.80 18.12
C ALA A 166 4.54 10.97 19.07
N ALA A 167 3.95 12.01 18.51
CA ALA A 167 3.82 13.29 19.13
C ALA A 167 2.43 13.46 19.73
N GLU A 168 2.31 14.32 20.69
CA GLU A 168 1.01 14.87 21.08
C GLU A 168 0.36 15.54 19.84
N PRO A 169 -0.99 15.51 19.70
CA PRO A 169 -1.68 15.96 18.49
C PRO A 169 -1.46 17.43 18.08
N THR A 170 -0.65 18.15 18.80
CA THR A 170 -0.37 19.59 18.61
C THR A 170 1.06 19.87 18.14
N ASP A 171 1.87 18.84 17.91
CA ASP A 171 3.25 19.08 17.51
C ASP A 171 3.35 19.58 16.06
N SER A 172 4.27 20.50 15.84
CA SER A 172 4.58 21.09 14.53
C SER A 172 6.01 20.83 14.12
N ILE A 173 6.26 20.79 12.84
CA ILE A 173 7.61 20.81 12.25
C ILE A 173 7.93 22.25 11.90
N GLU A 174 8.95 22.79 12.49
CA GLU A 174 9.47 24.13 12.30
C GLU A 174 10.64 24.16 11.31
#